data_1a9da2baf29a1e1c5e604e4ecc65e4c6
#
_entry.id   1a9da2baf29a1e1c5e604e4ecc65e4c6
#
_cell.length_a   1.000
_cell.length_b   1.000
_cell.length_c   1.000
_cell.angle_alpha   90.00
_cell.angle_beta   90.00
_cell.angle_gamma   90.00
#
_symmetry.space_group_name_H-M   'P 1'
#
loop_
_entity.id
_entity.type
_entity.pdbx_description
1 polymer ?
#
loop_
_entity_poly.entity_id
_entity_poly.type
_entity_poly.pdbx_seq_one_letter_code
_entity_poly.pdbx_strand_id
1 'polypeptide(L)'
;ILMMDYSLKSGENVLRASKEIANAAGADGMIGGQVVDILSEEKETLSEEELKYMHLKKTGELIRSSIVAGAILGEAKESDIEKLDIFGQKLGLAFQIKDDLLDVLGSVDKLGKNTNKDEDKNKSNFVTMYGIDRCEDLCKQLTEECISILNDLTVDAKYLKELTYNLLDREY
;
A
#
# COMPACT_ATOMS: atom_id res chain seq x y z
N ILE A 1 -0.63 -2.84 22.24
CA ILE A 1 -0.75 -2.76 23.73
C ILE A 1 -0.91 -1.29 24.14
N LEU A 2 -0.01 -0.37 23.86
CA LEU A 2 -0.10 1.06 24.25
C LEU A 2 -1.43 1.71 23.88
N MET A 3 -1.95 1.50 22.67
CA MET A 3 -3.25 2.03 22.23
C MET A 3 -4.41 1.40 23.02
N MET A 4 -4.32 0.11 23.32
CA MET A 4 -5.34 -0.59 24.13
C MET A 4 -5.34 -0.10 25.58
N ASP A 5 -4.18 0.12 26.19
CA ASP A 5 -4.07 0.70 27.53
C ASP A 5 -4.60 2.14 27.57
N TYR A 6 -4.39 2.89 26.49
CA TYR A 6 -4.93 4.23 26.35
C TYR A 6 -6.45 4.23 26.13
N SER A 7 -6.99 3.24 25.41
CA SER A 7 -8.44 3.13 25.14
C SER A 7 -9.27 2.93 26.39
N LEU A 8 -8.73 2.31 27.43
CA LEU A 8 -9.38 2.18 28.74
C LEU A 8 -9.68 3.53 29.40
N LYS A 9 -8.99 4.59 28.98
CA LYS A 9 -9.10 5.95 29.53
C LYS A 9 -9.69 6.96 28.56
N SER A 10 -9.64 6.69 27.25
CA SER A 10 -9.81 7.70 26.18
C SER A 10 -10.97 7.42 25.21
N GLY A 11 -11.75 6.35 25.48
CA GLY A 11 -13.01 6.12 24.80
C GLY A 11 -12.96 5.26 23.53
N GLU A 12 -14.11 5.19 22.84
CA GLU A 12 -14.41 4.23 21.79
C GLU A 12 -13.55 4.40 20.53
N ASN A 13 -13.24 5.64 20.15
CA ASN A 13 -12.44 5.91 18.93
C ASN A 13 -11.03 5.32 19.02
N VAL A 14 -10.39 5.35 20.18
CA VAL A 14 -9.07 4.73 20.36
C VAL A 14 -9.16 3.22 20.26
N LEU A 15 -10.22 2.60 20.79
CA LEU A 15 -10.45 1.16 20.65
C LEU A 15 -10.72 0.78 19.18
N ARG A 16 -11.55 1.55 18.49
CA ARG A 16 -11.85 1.36 17.07
C ARG A 16 -10.59 1.46 16.20
N ALA A 17 -9.77 2.50 16.38
CA ALA A 17 -8.50 2.67 15.67
C ALA A 17 -7.52 1.54 16.00
N SER A 18 -7.45 1.09 17.27
CA SER A 18 -6.62 -0.05 17.66
C SER A 18 -7.04 -1.34 16.98
N LYS A 19 -8.35 -1.57 16.83
CA LYS A 19 -8.90 -2.71 16.12
C LYS A 19 -8.51 -2.70 14.63
N GLU A 20 -8.59 -1.54 13.97
CA GLU A 20 -8.17 -1.38 12.56
C GLU A 20 -6.70 -1.80 12.37
N ILE A 21 -5.79 -1.28 13.20
CA ILE A 21 -4.36 -1.60 13.11
C ILE A 21 -4.10 -3.07 13.44
N ALA A 22 -4.77 -3.62 14.47
CA ALA A 22 -4.60 -5.02 14.86
C ALA A 22 -5.07 -5.99 13.76
N ASN A 23 -6.20 -5.70 13.11
CA ASN A 23 -6.71 -6.49 11.99
C ASN A 23 -5.74 -6.42 10.78
N ALA A 24 -5.27 -5.22 10.44
CA ALA A 24 -4.35 -5.02 9.33
C ALA A 24 -2.99 -5.71 9.54
N ALA A 25 -2.52 -5.81 10.77
CA ALA A 25 -1.31 -6.56 11.11
C ALA A 25 -1.53 -8.07 11.25
N GLY A 26 -2.79 -8.50 11.40
CA GLY A 26 -3.18 -9.88 11.70
C GLY A 26 -3.12 -10.85 10.53
N ALA A 27 -3.71 -12.05 10.74
CA ALA A 27 -3.71 -13.15 9.76
C ALA A 27 -4.47 -12.80 8.47
N ASP A 28 -5.54 -11.99 8.56
CA ASP A 28 -6.31 -11.51 7.42
C ASP A 28 -5.72 -10.24 6.76
N GLY A 29 -4.61 -9.75 7.29
CA GLY A 29 -3.86 -8.57 6.81
C GLY A 29 -2.42 -8.92 6.45
N MET A 30 -1.47 -8.18 7.03
CA MET A 30 -0.04 -8.25 6.69
C MET A 30 0.55 -9.65 6.86
N ILE A 31 0.22 -10.38 7.94
CA ILE A 31 0.71 -11.75 8.14
C ILE A 31 0.21 -12.67 7.03
N GLY A 32 -1.08 -12.59 6.66
CA GLY A 32 -1.64 -13.38 5.56
C GLY A 32 -0.95 -13.07 4.22
N GLY A 33 -0.70 -11.80 3.93
CA GLY A 33 0.06 -11.40 2.75
C GLY A 33 1.50 -11.93 2.76
N GLN A 34 2.16 -11.91 3.91
CA GLN A 34 3.51 -12.47 4.07
C GLN A 34 3.55 -14.00 3.88
N VAL A 35 2.52 -14.72 4.33
CA VAL A 35 2.41 -16.16 4.08
C VAL A 35 2.31 -16.45 2.58
N VAL A 36 1.50 -15.69 1.84
CA VAL A 36 1.39 -15.84 0.39
C VAL A 36 2.72 -15.52 -0.30
N ASP A 37 3.44 -14.47 0.13
CA ASP A 37 4.77 -14.13 -0.38
C ASP A 37 5.75 -15.30 -0.23
N ILE A 38 5.86 -15.87 0.97
CA ILE A 38 6.74 -17.02 1.23
C ILE A 38 6.34 -18.24 0.38
N LEU A 39 5.06 -18.58 0.32
CA LEU A 39 4.56 -19.69 -0.48
C LEU A 39 4.75 -19.47 -1.99
N SER A 40 4.84 -18.22 -2.42
CA SER A 40 5.07 -17.86 -3.82
C SER A 40 6.50 -18.14 -4.28
N GLU A 41 7.48 -18.21 -3.36
CA GLU A 41 8.88 -18.53 -3.69
C GLU A 41 9.04 -19.95 -4.24
N GLU A 42 8.09 -20.86 -3.92
CA GLU A 42 8.05 -22.22 -4.44
C GLU A 42 7.31 -22.34 -5.79
N LYS A 43 6.69 -21.26 -6.27
CA LYS A 43 5.94 -21.22 -7.54
C LYS A 43 6.76 -20.63 -8.65
N GLU A 44 6.64 -21.16 -9.86
CA GLU A 44 7.28 -20.57 -11.05
C GLU A 44 6.69 -19.19 -11.40
N THR A 45 5.38 -19.00 -11.20
CA THR A 45 4.69 -17.75 -11.48
C THR A 45 3.46 -17.60 -10.58
N LEU A 46 3.10 -16.34 -10.24
CA LEU A 46 1.84 -15.99 -9.59
C LEU A 46 0.80 -15.57 -10.63
N SER A 47 -0.46 -15.87 -10.35
CA SER A 47 -1.57 -15.23 -11.07
C SER A 47 -1.68 -13.74 -10.68
N GLU A 48 -2.36 -12.96 -11.53
CA GLU A 48 -2.61 -11.54 -11.25
C GLU A 48 -3.37 -11.35 -9.91
N GLU A 49 -4.34 -12.22 -9.64
CA GLU A 49 -5.12 -12.17 -8.41
C GLU A 49 -4.26 -12.46 -7.16
N GLU A 50 -3.38 -13.46 -7.24
CA GLU A 50 -2.45 -13.80 -6.15
C GLU A 50 -1.45 -12.67 -5.91
N LEU A 51 -0.88 -12.08 -6.96
CA LEU A 51 0.06 -10.96 -6.85
C LEU A 51 -0.61 -9.74 -6.21
N LYS A 52 -1.79 -9.35 -6.69
CA LYS A 52 -2.57 -8.25 -6.12
C LYS A 52 -2.93 -8.51 -4.66
N TYR A 53 -3.42 -9.71 -4.35
CA TYR A 53 -3.76 -10.10 -2.97
C TYR A 53 -2.54 -9.98 -2.05
N MET A 54 -1.42 -10.55 -2.45
CA MET A 54 -0.17 -10.52 -1.69
C MET A 54 0.25 -9.08 -1.35
N HIS A 55 0.31 -8.20 -2.35
CA HIS A 55 0.73 -6.82 -2.17
C HIS A 55 -0.27 -6.00 -1.35
N LEU A 56 -1.57 -6.14 -1.63
CA LEU A 56 -2.61 -5.46 -0.86
C LEU A 56 -2.59 -5.88 0.61
N LYS A 57 -2.39 -7.17 0.88
CA LYS A 57 -2.35 -7.67 2.26
C LYS A 57 -1.04 -7.37 2.96
N LYS A 58 0.11 -7.68 2.35
CA LYS A 58 1.43 -7.54 2.97
C LYS A 58 1.79 -6.08 3.27
N THR A 59 1.45 -5.16 2.38
CA THR A 59 1.83 -3.75 2.46
C THR A 59 0.61 -2.83 2.52
N GLY A 60 -0.35 -3.03 1.63
CA GLY A 60 -1.51 -2.15 1.46
C GLY A 60 -2.37 -2.02 2.71
N GLU A 61 -2.62 -3.12 3.43
CA GLU A 61 -3.44 -3.10 4.65
C GLU A 61 -2.88 -2.21 5.77
N LEU A 62 -1.56 -2.18 5.94
CA LEU A 62 -0.93 -1.31 6.94
C LEU A 62 -1.00 0.16 6.54
N ILE A 63 -0.85 0.49 5.25
CA ILE A 63 -1.04 1.84 4.72
C ILE A 63 -2.48 2.27 4.93
N ARG A 64 -3.45 1.47 4.49
CA ARG A 64 -4.88 1.71 4.63
C ARG A 64 -5.28 1.94 6.09
N SER A 65 -4.92 1.00 6.96
CA SER A 65 -5.30 1.06 8.37
C SER A 65 -4.70 2.24 9.11
N SER A 66 -3.50 2.69 8.74
CA SER A 66 -2.87 3.88 9.32
C SER A 66 -3.66 5.14 8.99
N ILE A 67 -4.17 5.26 7.76
CA ILE A 67 -4.99 6.38 7.29
C ILE A 67 -6.35 6.35 8.01
N VAL A 68 -7.02 5.19 8.01
CA VAL A 68 -8.32 5.01 8.65
C VAL A 68 -8.25 5.23 10.16
N ALA A 69 -7.23 4.70 10.82
CA ALA A 69 -7.02 4.92 12.26
C ALA A 69 -6.79 6.40 12.58
N GLY A 70 -6.01 7.11 11.76
CA GLY A 70 -5.82 8.55 11.89
C GLY A 70 -7.14 9.34 11.75
N ALA A 71 -7.98 8.97 10.77
CA ALA A 71 -9.29 9.58 10.58
C ALA A 71 -10.24 9.34 11.76
N ILE A 72 -10.28 8.10 12.29
CA ILE A 72 -11.08 7.75 13.47
C ILE A 72 -10.62 8.55 14.70
N LEU A 73 -9.31 8.63 14.94
CA LEU A 73 -8.75 9.39 16.07
C LEU A 73 -8.96 10.90 15.93
N GLY A 74 -9.00 11.41 14.69
CA GLY A 74 -9.32 12.79 14.37
C GLY A 74 -10.83 13.08 14.35
N GLU A 75 -11.68 12.12 14.75
CA GLU A 75 -13.14 12.26 14.79
C GLU A 75 -13.75 12.69 13.45
N ALA A 76 -13.19 12.20 12.34
CA ALA A 76 -13.71 12.43 11.02
C ALA A 76 -15.13 11.84 10.88
N LYS A 77 -15.94 12.44 9.98
CA LYS A 77 -17.26 11.90 9.65
C LYS A 77 -17.12 10.51 9.04
N GLU A 78 -18.09 9.63 9.28
CA GLU A 78 -18.06 8.27 8.75
C GLU A 78 -17.93 8.25 7.22
N SER A 79 -18.62 9.17 6.53
CA SER A 79 -18.48 9.32 5.07
C SER A 79 -17.06 9.67 4.59
N ASP A 80 -16.29 10.41 5.39
CA ASP A 80 -14.89 10.71 5.08
C ASP A 80 -13.98 9.52 5.43
N ILE A 81 -14.30 8.77 6.50
CA ILE A 81 -13.60 7.54 6.86
C ILE A 81 -13.75 6.49 5.75
N GLU A 82 -14.96 6.30 5.19
CA GLU A 82 -15.22 5.40 4.07
C GLU A 82 -14.41 5.80 2.82
N LYS A 83 -14.34 7.09 2.51
CA LYS A 83 -13.53 7.60 1.39
C LYS A 83 -12.03 7.40 1.64
N LEU A 84 -11.57 7.65 2.86
CA LEU A 84 -10.17 7.44 3.25
C LEU A 84 -9.78 5.96 3.26
N ASP A 85 -10.72 5.06 3.53
CA ASP A 85 -10.51 3.62 3.37
C ASP A 85 -10.21 3.26 1.90
N ILE A 86 -11.05 3.73 0.96
CA ILE A 86 -10.84 3.54 -0.48
C ILE A 86 -9.53 4.19 -0.95
N PHE A 87 -9.25 5.40 -0.47
CA PHE A 87 -8.00 6.11 -0.74
C PHE A 87 -6.79 5.28 -0.29
N GLY A 88 -6.82 4.74 0.93
CA GLY A 88 -5.74 3.93 1.48
C GLY A 88 -5.46 2.65 0.69
N GLN A 89 -6.52 1.98 0.21
CA GLN A 89 -6.40 0.80 -0.67
C GLN A 89 -5.71 1.16 -2.00
N LYS A 90 -6.15 2.26 -2.65
CA LYS A 90 -5.58 2.72 -3.92
C LYS A 90 -4.14 3.18 -3.76
N LEU A 91 -3.84 3.93 -2.71
CA LEU A 91 -2.48 4.39 -2.39
C LEU A 91 -1.55 3.20 -2.14
N GLY A 92 -2.00 2.20 -1.38
CA GLY A 92 -1.23 0.98 -1.11
C GLY A 92 -0.90 0.20 -2.38
N LEU A 93 -1.86 0.08 -3.31
CA LEU A 93 -1.62 -0.56 -4.60
C LEU A 93 -0.64 0.25 -5.47
N ALA A 94 -0.86 1.56 -5.58
CA ALA A 94 0.02 2.44 -6.36
C ALA A 94 1.45 2.45 -5.80
N PHE A 95 1.58 2.45 -4.46
CA PHE A 95 2.88 2.37 -3.78
C PHE A 95 3.64 1.11 -4.20
N GLN A 96 2.97 -0.04 -4.24
CA GLN A 96 3.61 -1.31 -4.58
C GLN A 96 3.98 -1.39 -6.07
N ILE A 97 3.10 -0.92 -6.98
CA ILE A 97 3.44 -0.85 -8.40
C ILE A 97 4.65 0.07 -8.63
N LYS A 98 4.71 1.19 -7.89
CA LYS A 98 5.85 2.11 -7.96
C LYS A 98 7.13 1.49 -7.41
N ASP A 99 7.06 0.70 -6.33
CA ASP A 99 8.21 -0.05 -5.81
C ASP A 99 8.76 -1.00 -6.85
N ASP A 100 7.91 -1.80 -7.49
CA ASP A 100 8.31 -2.74 -8.53
C ASP A 100 8.95 -2.02 -9.74
N LEU A 101 8.43 -0.84 -10.12
CA LEU A 101 9.02 0.00 -11.16
C LEU A 101 10.43 0.47 -10.77
N LEU A 102 10.59 0.99 -9.55
CA LEU A 102 11.88 1.48 -9.06
C LEU A 102 12.92 0.36 -8.98
N ASP A 103 12.53 -0.82 -8.52
CA ASP A 103 13.41 -1.98 -8.44
C ASP A 103 13.94 -2.40 -9.82
N VAL A 104 13.07 -2.43 -10.84
CA VAL A 104 13.45 -2.79 -12.21
C VAL A 104 14.33 -1.70 -12.83
N LEU A 105 13.91 -0.43 -12.78
CA LEU A 105 14.64 0.69 -13.36
C LEU A 105 15.98 0.94 -12.66
N GLY A 106 16.03 0.86 -11.31
CA GLY A 106 17.26 0.99 -10.54
C GLY A 106 18.25 -0.16 -10.75
N SER A 107 17.75 -1.34 -11.14
CA SER A 107 18.61 -2.46 -11.53
C SER A 107 19.25 -2.24 -12.91
N VAL A 108 18.54 -1.62 -13.85
CA VAL A 108 19.06 -1.30 -15.19
C VAL A 108 20.23 -0.31 -15.12
N ASP A 109 20.15 0.72 -14.28
CA ASP A 109 21.24 1.68 -14.06
C ASP A 109 22.47 1.04 -13.37
N LYS A 110 22.27 0.03 -12.51
CA LYS A 110 23.35 -0.70 -11.84
C LYS A 110 23.94 -1.83 -12.71
N LEU A 111 23.16 -2.43 -13.62
CA LEU A 111 23.60 -3.49 -14.55
C LEU A 111 24.63 -3.03 -15.59
N GLY A 112 24.83 -1.72 -15.76
CA GLY A 112 26.03 -1.21 -16.45
C GLY A 112 27.34 -1.58 -15.76
N LYS A 113 27.33 -2.18 -14.56
CA LYS A 113 28.52 -2.48 -13.75
C LYS A 113 28.66 -3.90 -13.18
N ASN A 114 27.63 -4.76 -13.14
CA ASN A 114 27.79 -6.16 -12.62
C ASN A 114 26.72 -7.12 -13.13
N THR A 115 27.13 -8.14 -13.86
CA THR A 115 26.30 -9.21 -14.45
C THR A 115 26.27 -10.50 -13.64
N ASN A 116 26.03 -10.47 -12.33
CA ASN A 116 25.99 -11.71 -11.52
C ASN A 116 24.92 -11.68 -10.41
N LYS A 117 23.64 -11.57 -10.80
CA LYS A 117 22.53 -11.96 -9.91
C LYS A 117 21.41 -12.59 -10.77
N ASP A 118 21.56 -13.88 -11.04
CA ASP A 118 20.52 -14.69 -11.69
C ASP A 118 19.33 -15.04 -10.76
N GLU A 119 19.45 -14.80 -9.47
CA GLU A 119 18.43 -15.16 -8.47
C GLU A 119 17.22 -14.23 -8.44
N ASP A 120 17.34 -12.98 -8.89
CA ASP A 120 16.23 -12.00 -8.86
C ASP A 120 15.34 -12.02 -10.12
N LYS A 121 15.68 -12.83 -11.15
CA LYS A 121 14.97 -12.83 -12.45
C LYS A 121 13.62 -13.57 -12.46
N ASN A 122 13.30 -14.35 -11.42
CA ASN A 122 12.09 -15.19 -11.38
C ASN A 122 11.00 -14.67 -10.43
N LYS A 123 11.17 -13.52 -9.79
CA LYS A 123 10.14 -13.02 -8.88
C LYS A 123 9.01 -12.36 -9.66
N SER A 124 7.79 -12.91 -9.53
CA SER A 124 6.58 -12.29 -10.09
C SER A 124 6.34 -10.94 -9.42
N ASN A 125 6.30 -9.87 -10.23
CA ASN A 125 5.97 -8.52 -9.81
C ASN A 125 5.09 -7.84 -10.88
N PHE A 126 4.57 -6.64 -10.60
CA PHE A 126 3.70 -5.96 -11.53
C PHE A 126 4.39 -5.63 -12.86
N VAL A 127 5.69 -5.31 -12.85
CA VAL A 127 6.43 -4.98 -14.08
C VAL A 127 6.65 -6.22 -14.95
N THR A 128 6.94 -7.37 -14.37
CA THR A 128 7.05 -8.64 -15.12
C THR A 128 5.72 -9.07 -15.72
N MET A 129 4.61 -8.71 -15.06
CA MET A 129 3.26 -9.08 -15.48
C MET A 129 2.68 -8.14 -16.54
N TYR A 130 2.86 -6.83 -16.40
CA TYR A 130 2.20 -5.82 -17.23
C TYR A 130 3.15 -5.04 -18.16
N GLY A 131 4.46 -5.06 -17.87
CA GLY A 131 5.46 -4.20 -18.50
C GLY A 131 5.54 -2.80 -17.87
N ILE A 132 6.64 -2.10 -18.15
CA ILE A 132 6.96 -0.79 -17.56
C ILE A 132 5.89 0.24 -17.92
N ASP A 133 5.60 0.43 -19.21
CA ASP A 133 4.67 1.46 -19.69
C ASP A 133 3.29 1.33 -19.03
N ARG A 134 2.79 0.10 -18.91
CA ARG A 134 1.49 -0.15 -18.29
C ARG A 134 1.50 0.11 -16.78
N CYS A 135 2.60 -0.18 -16.10
CA CYS A 135 2.76 0.11 -14.67
C CYS A 135 2.84 1.63 -14.42
N GLU A 136 3.51 2.39 -15.28
CA GLU A 136 3.54 3.85 -15.22
C GLU A 136 2.15 4.45 -15.40
N ASP A 137 1.40 3.98 -16.41
CA ASP A 137 0.01 4.41 -16.63
C ASP A 137 -0.89 4.09 -15.42
N LEU A 138 -0.76 2.90 -14.83
CA LEU A 138 -1.51 2.51 -13.64
C LEU A 138 -1.16 3.37 -12.42
N CYS A 139 0.12 3.67 -12.19
CA CYS A 139 0.53 4.59 -11.13
C CYS A 139 -0.10 5.97 -11.31
N LYS A 140 -0.05 6.51 -12.54
CA LYS A 140 -0.66 7.81 -12.85
C LYS A 140 -2.16 7.81 -12.62
N GLN A 141 -2.87 6.81 -13.13
CA GLN A 141 -4.32 6.66 -12.94
C GLN A 141 -4.67 6.58 -11.45
N LEU A 142 -3.99 5.73 -10.68
CA LEU A 142 -4.24 5.58 -9.25
C LEU A 142 -3.93 6.85 -8.47
N THR A 143 -2.91 7.61 -8.88
CA THR A 143 -2.59 8.93 -8.31
C THR A 143 -3.74 9.90 -8.52
N GLU A 144 -4.25 10.02 -9.75
CA GLU A 144 -5.39 10.88 -10.09
C GLU A 144 -6.65 10.49 -9.30
N GLU A 145 -6.94 9.19 -9.17
CA GLU A 145 -8.05 8.67 -8.36
C GLU A 145 -7.88 9.00 -6.88
N CYS A 146 -6.68 8.82 -6.31
CA CYS A 146 -6.35 9.21 -4.94
C CYS A 146 -6.59 10.70 -4.70
N ILE A 147 -6.10 11.56 -5.57
CA ILE A 147 -6.28 13.01 -5.45
C ILE A 147 -7.75 13.41 -5.59
N SER A 148 -8.50 12.74 -6.48
CA SER A 148 -9.95 12.96 -6.62
C SER A 148 -10.69 12.65 -5.32
N ILE A 149 -10.39 11.52 -4.68
CA ILE A 149 -10.98 11.16 -3.38
C ILE A 149 -10.65 12.20 -2.31
N LEU A 150 -9.39 12.63 -2.23
CA LEU A 150 -8.97 13.64 -1.26
C LEU A 150 -9.58 15.02 -1.50
N ASN A 151 -9.93 15.35 -2.74
CA ASN A 151 -10.66 16.59 -3.07
C ASN A 151 -12.13 16.56 -2.65
N ASP A 152 -12.72 15.36 -2.52
CA ASP A 152 -14.12 15.16 -2.17
C ASP A 152 -14.34 14.98 -0.64
N LEU A 153 -13.31 15.14 0.18
CA LEU A 153 -13.41 15.13 1.64
C LEU A 153 -14.01 16.43 2.17
N THR A 154 -14.68 16.34 3.31
CA THR A 154 -15.23 17.52 4.00
C THR A 154 -14.19 18.26 4.85
N VAL A 155 -12.99 17.70 4.97
CA VAL A 155 -11.85 18.22 5.74
C VAL A 155 -10.67 18.56 4.84
N ASP A 156 -9.74 19.39 5.34
CA ASP A 156 -8.52 19.71 4.59
C ASP A 156 -7.59 18.49 4.56
N ALA A 157 -7.32 18.02 3.35
CA ALA A 157 -6.44 16.88 3.08
C ALA A 157 -5.08 17.29 2.50
N LYS A 158 -4.64 18.54 2.70
CA LYS A 158 -3.39 19.06 2.11
C LYS A 158 -2.19 18.14 2.33
N TYR A 159 -1.96 17.71 3.56
CA TYR A 159 -0.82 16.85 3.88
C TYR A 159 -0.91 15.45 3.25
N LEU A 160 -2.12 14.89 3.14
CA LEU A 160 -2.31 13.61 2.44
C LEU A 160 -2.04 13.74 0.94
N LYS A 161 -2.43 14.86 0.32
CA LYS A 161 -2.11 15.15 -1.09
C LYS A 161 -0.60 15.26 -1.31
N GLU A 162 0.09 16.04 -0.46
CA GLU A 162 1.55 16.17 -0.51
C GLU A 162 2.23 14.81 -0.32
N LEU A 163 1.77 14.00 0.64
CA LEU A 163 2.27 12.64 0.87
C LEU A 163 2.06 11.75 -0.36
N THR A 164 0.87 11.82 -0.98
CA THR A 164 0.53 11.03 -2.17
C THR A 164 1.50 11.32 -3.31
N TYR A 165 1.72 12.60 -3.63
CA TYR A 165 2.69 12.99 -4.65
C TYR A 165 4.10 12.54 -4.28
N ASN A 166 4.58 12.81 -3.05
CA ASN A 166 5.91 12.42 -2.62
C ASN A 166 6.17 10.91 -2.67
N LEU A 167 5.15 10.08 -2.41
CA LEU A 167 5.29 8.62 -2.47
C LEU A 167 5.28 8.09 -3.91
N LEU A 168 4.50 8.70 -4.80
CA LEU A 168 4.28 8.18 -6.14
C LEU A 168 5.15 8.86 -7.20
N ASP A 169 5.60 10.09 -6.97
CA ASP A 169 6.54 10.82 -7.84
C ASP A 169 8.01 10.60 -7.46
N ARG A 170 8.29 9.80 -6.40
CA ARG A 170 9.67 9.52 -6.01
C ARG A 170 10.47 8.94 -7.17
N GLU A 171 11.64 9.54 -7.38
CA GLU A 171 12.72 9.02 -8.21
C GLU A 171 13.74 8.31 -7.32
N TYR A 172 14.65 7.51 -7.87
CA TYR A 172 15.63 6.67 -7.15
C TYR A 172 16.33 7.35 -5.98
#